data_04f2fbdbd70cbca980d68a8e4e0b7938
#
_entry.id   04f2fbdbd70cbca980d68a8e4e0b7938
#
_cell.length_a   1.000
_cell.length_b   1.000
_cell.length_c   1.000
_cell.angle_alpha   90.00
_cell.angle_beta   90.00
_cell.angle_gamma   90.00
#
_symmetry.space_group_name_H-M   'P 1'
#
loop_
_entity.id
_entity.type
_entity.pdbx_description
1 polymer ?
#
loop_
_entity_poly.entity_id
_entity_poly.type
_entity_poly.pdbx_seq_one_letter_code
_entity_poly.pdbx_strand_id
1 'polypeptide(L)'
;MAIDEAIFRETIKDKKKPTIRFYGWHPAAVSIGYFQDPRKELNIEQCNNMGVDIVRRLTGGKSVFHNDEITYSVVAGVGEKSFPADILGTYKVISDCLVQGLAYLGVKANLAEACRAKKDMDLRSCCFSVPSRNELLVAGRKICGSAQKRTNGGFLQHGSLLLTFDTVKALSVILPFSTSEHLAKLRNSVAAINEVIANPLETKEICNLLKKGFADVLGVEIVEEPLTSGEITLKNNLMKKYEDLRWNIERKKHLIPFRNRR
;
A
#
# COMPACT_ATOMS: atom_id res chain seq x y z
N MET A 1 6.44 -6.39 -3.78
CA MET A 1 6.56 -7.05 -2.46
C MET A 1 8.00 -7.52 -2.17
N ALA A 2 8.63 -8.34 -3.03
CA ALA A 2 10.00 -8.82 -2.77
C ALA A 2 11.03 -7.68 -2.64
N ILE A 3 10.93 -6.64 -3.47
CA ILE A 3 11.79 -5.45 -3.40
C ILE A 3 11.59 -4.70 -2.08
N ASP A 4 10.33 -4.43 -1.68
CA ASP A 4 10.05 -3.71 -0.43
C ASP A 4 10.56 -4.47 0.80
N GLU A 5 10.41 -5.80 0.81
CA GLU A 5 10.96 -6.63 1.89
C GLU A 5 12.49 -6.65 1.86
N ALA A 6 13.13 -6.65 0.69
CA ALA A 6 14.57 -6.62 0.56
C ALA A 6 15.14 -5.30 1.11
N ILE A 7 14.61 -4.17 0.68
CA ILE A 7 14.99 -2.85 1.18
C ILE A 7 14.77 -2.78 2.70
N PHE A 8 13.61 -3.22 3.19
CA PHE A 8 13.30 -3.18 4.62
C PHE A 8 14.28 -4.02 5.45
N ARG A 9 14.64 -5.22 5.01
CA ARG A 9 15.61 -6.08 5.72
C ARG A 9 17.02 -5.50 5.70
N GLU A 10 17.48 -4.96 4.56
CA GLU A 10 18.80 -4.35 4.45
C GLU A 10 18.88 -3.03 5.24
N THR A 11 17.83 -2.23 5.26
CA THR A 11 17.77 -1.00 6.07
C THR A 11 17.88 -1.30 7.57
N ILE A 12 17.19 -2.33 8.05
CA ILE A 12 17.29 -2.74 9.46
C ILE A 12 18.69 -3.27 9.80
N LYS A 13 19.29 -4.04 8.91
CA LYS A 13 20.61 -4.65 9.12
C LYS A 13 21.72 -3.61 9.18
N ASP A 14 21.74 -2.69 8.21
CA ASP A 14 22.87 -1.80 7.97
C ASP A 14 22.58 -0.33 8.30
N LYS A 15 21.42 -0.03 8.91
CA LYS A 15 20.96 1.32 9.27
C LYS A 15 21.06 2.32 8.08
N LYS A 16 20.61 1.86 6.91
CA LYS A 16 20.63 2.67 5.68
C LYS A 16 19.71 3.88 5.78
N LYS A 17 19.94 4.86 4.90
CA LYS A 17 19.05 6.01 4.73
C LYS A 17 17.63 5.57 4.39
N PRO A 18 16.62 6.37 4.74
CA PRO A 18 15.23 6.10 4.36
C PRO A 18 15.10 5.95 2.84
N THR A 19 14.22 5.05 2.42
CA THR A 19 13.94 4.82 1.01
C THR A 19 12.47 5.01 0.74
N ILE A 20 12.16 5.78 -0.32
CA ILE A 20 10.81 5.95 -0.85
C ILE A 20 10.77 5.34 -2.25
N ARG A 21 9.71 4.57 -2.54
CA ARG A 21 9.49 4.00 -3.87
C ARG A 21 8.07 4.28 -4.33
N PHE A 22 7.92 4.47 -5.65
CA PHE A 22 6.64 4.49 -6.36
C PHE A 22 6.67 3.41 -7.44
N TYR A 23 5.60 2.62 -7.57
CA TYR A 23 5.50 1.58 -8.57
C TYR A 23 4.04 1.20 -8.85
N GLY A 24 3.80 0.62 -10.02
CA GLY A 24 2.53 0.02 -10.41
C GLY A 24 2.58 -1.51 -10.36
N TRP A 25 1.49 -2.14 -10.80
CA TRP A 25 1.32 -3.60 -10.84
C TRP A 25 1.03 -4.06 -12.26
N HIS A 26 1.75 -5.08 -12.68
CA HIS A 26 1.51 -5.75 -13.94
C HIS A 26 1.95 -7.22 -13.85
N PRO A 27 1.04 -8.19 -14.06
CA PRO A 27 -0.41 -8.04 -14.24
C PRO A 27 -1.11 -7.43 -13.01
N ALA A 28 -2.42 -7.21 -13.12
CA ALA A 28 -3.25 -6.82 -11.97
C ALA A 28 -3.13 -7.85 -10.85
N ALA A 29 -3.24 -7.42 -9.60
CA ALA A 29 -3.08 -8.31 -8.46
C ALA A 29 -4.05 -7.98 -7.31
N VAL A 30 -4.33 -8.94 -6.47
CA VAL A 30 -4.92 -8.70 -5.15
C VAL A 30 -3.88 -8.96 -4.08
N SER A 31 -3.56 -7.93 -3.29
CA SER A 31 -2.74 -8.12 -2.12
C SER A 31 -3.61 -8.32 -0.88
N ILE A 32 -3.30 -9.36 -0.09
CA ILE A 32 -3.96 -9.66 1.18
C ILE A 32 -3.07 -9.29 2.35
N GLY A 33 -3.68 -8.85 3.45
CA GLY A 33 -2.97 -8.58 4.69
C GLY A 33 -2.38 -9.84 5.30
N TYR A 34 -1.32 -9.68 6.09
CA TYR A 34 -0.58 -10.80 6.68
C TYR A 34 -1.46 -11.83 7.42
N PHE A 35 -2.52 -11.35 8.11
CA PHE A 35 -3.38 -12.19 8.95
C PHE A 35 -4.66 -12.69 8.26
N GLN A 36 -4.96 -12.22 7.04
CA GLN A 36 -6.17 -12.62 6.32
C GLN A 36 -6.09 -14.08 5.84
N ASP A 37 -7.24 -14.73 5.78
CA ASP A 37 -7.43 -16.01 5.10
C ASP A 37 -7.99 -15.74 3.70
N PRO A 38 -7.20 -15.95 2.63
CA PRO A 38 -7.64 -15.63 1.27
C PRO A 38 -8.86 -16.44 0.83
N ARG A 39 -9.05 -17.65 1.37
CA ARG A 39 -10.22 -18.48 1.04
C ARG A 39 -11.54 -17.89 1.54
N LYS A 40 -11.48 -17.04 2.56
CA LYS A 40 -12.65 -16.32 3.13
C LYS A 40 -12.86 -14.94 2.55
N GLU A 41 -11.79 -14.34 2.03
CA GLU A 41 -11.74 -12.92 1.67
C GLU A 41 -11.79 -12.70 0.15
N LEU A 42 -11.43 -13.72 -0.65
CA LEU A 42 -11.28 -13.62 -2.10
C LEU A 42 -12.09 -14.68 -2.84
N ASN A 43 -12.56 -14.31 -4.01
CA ASN A 43 -12.97 -15.26 -5.03
C ASN A 43 -11.73 -15.71 -5.82
N ILE A 44 -11.06 -16.78 -5.32
CA ILE A 44 -9.80 -17.29 -5.89
C ILE A 44 -10.01 -17.77 -7.33
N GLU A 45 -11.14 -18.41 -7.62
CA GLU A 45 -11.47 -18.87 -8.98
C GLU A 45 -11.57 -17.67 -9.94
N GLN A 46 -12.26 -16.61 -9.53
CA GLN A 46 -12.37 -15.40 -10.35
C GLN A 46 -11.02 -14.68 -10.53
N CYS A 47 -10.17 -14.68 -9.51
CA CYS A 47 -8.79 -14.17 -9.67
C CYS A 47 -8.05 -14.93 -10.77
N ASN A 48 -8.12 -16.28 -10.76
CA ASN A 48 -7.47 -17.12 -11.77
C ASN A 48 -8.05 -16.87 -13.17
N ASN A 49 -9.39 -16.81 -13.30
CA ASN A 49 -10.08 -16.58 -14.58
C ASN A 49 -9.73 -15.22 -15.20
N MET A 50 -9.45 -14.21 -14.37
CA MET A 50 -9.09 -12.86 -14.80
C MET A 50 -7.58 -12.64 -14.92
N GLY A 51 -6.74 -13.62 -14.62
CA GLY A 51 -5.28 -13.47 -14.61
C GLY A 51 -4.80 -12.49 -13.52
N VAL A 52 -5.51 -12.42 -12.39
CA VAL A 52 -5.18 -11.56 -11.25
C VAL A 52 -4.32 -12.32 -10.25
N ASP A 53 -3.11 -11.87 -10.01
CA ASP A 53 -2.21 -12.49 -9.05
C ASP A 53 -2.68 -12.28 -7.61
N ILE A 54 -2.47 -13.29 -6.74
CA ILE A 54 -2.74 -13.19 -5.31
C ILE A 54 -1.42 -13.14 -4.55
N VAL A 55 -1.18 -12.06 -3.79
CA VAL A 55 0.05 -11.88 -3.03
C VAL A 55 -0.22 -11.50 -1.58
N ARG A 56 0.46 -12.16 -0.63
CA ARG A 56 0.39 -11.82 0.79
C ARG A 56 1.44 -10.78 1.16
N ARG A 57 1.00 -9.66 1.75
CA ARG A 57 1.88 -8.59 2.23
C ARG A 57 2.53 -8.97 3.58
N LEU A 58 3.65 -8.30 3.90
CA LEU A 58 4.23 -8.32 5.26
C LEU A 58 3.42 -7.53 6.28
N THR A 59 2.65 -6.57 5.82
CA THR A 59 1.82 -5.68 6.63
C THR A 59 0.44 -6.32 6.88
N GLY A 60 -0.24 -5.84 7.89
CA GLY A 60 -1.65 -6.16 8.12
C GLY A 60 -2.58 -5.46 7.12
N GLY A 61 -3.82 -5.24 7.53
CA GLY A 61 -4.86 -4.60 6.72
C GLY A 61 -5.70 -5.60 5.95
N LYS A 62 -6.66 -5.07 5.19
CA LYS A 62 -7.62 -5.82 4.37
C LYS A 62 -7.11 -5.99 2.94
N SER A 63 -7.83 -6.79 2.14
CA SER A 63 -7.51 -7.01 0.73
C SER A 63 -7.58 -5.72 -0.10
N VAL A 64 -6.65 -5.57 -1.03
CA VAL A 64 -6.56 -4.44 -1.98
C VAL A 64 -6.43 -5.00 -3.37
N PHE A 65 -7.30 -4.57 -4.28
CA PHE A 65 -7.19 -4.84 -5.71
C PHE A 65 -6.31 -3.78 -6.34
N HIS A 66 -5.19 -4.22 -6.92
CA HIS A 66 -4.19 -3.41 -7.60
C HIS A 66 -4.35 -3.57 -9.12
N ASN A 67 -4.66 -2.48 -9.80
CA ASN A 67 -4.75 -2.44 -11.24
C ASN A 67 -4.14 -1.11 -11.74
N ASP A 68 -4.95 -0.06 -11.85
CA ASP A 68 -4.51 1.26 -12.30
C ASP A 68 -4.31 2.18 -11.09
N GLU A 69 -3.11 2.14 -10.52
CA GLU A 69 -2.75 2.81 -9.28
C GLU A 69 -1.24 3.11 -9.21
N ILE A 70 -0.88 3.95 -8.26
CA ILE A 70 0.49 4.11 -7.79
C ILE A 70 0.59 3.53 -6.38
N THR A 71 1.35 2.45 -6.20
CA THR A 71 1.75 2.01 -4.86
C THR A 71 2.96 2.82 -4.42
N TYR A 72 2.88 3.46 -3.26
CA TYR A 72 4.05 4.01 -2.58
C TYR A 72 4.56 3.05 -1.51
N SER A 73 5.85 3.10 -1.23
CA SER A 73 6.50 2.37 -0.13
C SER A 73 7.54 3.25 0.53
N VAL A 74 7.48 3.38 1.85
CA VAL A 74 8.44 4.12 2.68
C VAL A 74 9.06 3.14 3.67
N VAL A 75 10.38 3.07 3.65
CA VAL A 75 11.18 2.25 4.57
C VAL A 75 12.14 3.15 5.33
N ALA A 76 12.19 3.03 6.65
CA ALA A 76 13.19 3.72 7.47
C ALA A 76 13.62 2.89 8.67
N GLY A 77 14.88 3.07 9.07
CA GLY A 77 15.45 2.45 10.27
C GLY A 77 14.95 3.12 11.55
N VAL A 78 15.12 2.44 12.69
CA VAL A 78 14.86 3.01 14.00
C VAL A 78 15.80 4.20 14.27
N GLY A 79 15.26 5.28 14.86
CA GLY A 79 16.02 6.50 15.16
C GLY A 79 16.19 7.45 13.98
N GLU A 80 15.56 7.18 12.84
CA GLU A 80 15.51 8.12 11.71
C GLU A 80 14.72 9.38 12.12
N LYS A 81 15.39 10.54 12.02
CA LYS A 81 14.87 11.81 12.56
C LYS A 81 13.63 12.33 11.81
N SER A 82 13.50 11.98 10.54
CA SER A 82 12.38 12.41 9.70
C SER A 82 11.05 11.75 10.09
N PHE A 83 11.09 10.68 10.90
CA PHE A 83 9.88 9.92 11.26
C PHE A 83 9.77 9.69 12.76
N PRO A 84 8.59 9.97 13.37
CA PRO A 84 8.31 9.65 14.77
C PRO A 84 8.50 8.17 15.08
N ALA A 85 8.84 7.87 16.35
CA ALA A 85 9.05 6.50 16.79
C ALA A 85 7.77 5.68 16.88
N ASP A 86 6.60 6.33 16.95
CA ASP A 86 5.30 5.67 17.05
C ASP A 86 4.63 5.46 15.68
N ILE A 87 3.65 4.55 15.65
CA ILE A 87 2.93 4.20 14.41
C ILE A 87 2.09 5.37 13.90
N LEU A 88 1.33 6.03 14.78
CA LEU A 88 0.39 7.08 14.37
C LEU A 88 1.11 8.32 13.87
N GLY A 89 2.18 8.73 14.54
CA GLY A 89 3.02 9.84 14.11
C GLY A 89 3.68 9.58 12.76
N THR A 90 4.20 8.36 12.54
CA THR A 90 4.76 7.98 11.23
C THR A 90 3.70 8.01 10.14
N TYR A 91 2.50 7.46 10.40
CA TYR A 91 1.38 7.53 9.46
C TYR A 91 1.04 8.97 9.10
N LYS A 92 0.97 9.87 10.12
CA LYS A 92 0.66 11.28 9.91
C LYS A 92 1.68 11.95 8.99
N VAL A 93 2.96 11.82 9.28
CA VAL A 93 4.04 12.43 8.47
C VAL A 93 3.98 11.97 7.02
N ILE A 94 3.86 10.66 6.78
CA ILE A 94 3.77 10.11 5.41
C ILE A 94 2.48 10.60 4.72
N SER A 95 1.37 10.68 5.45
CA SER A 95 0.12 11.19 4.89
C SER A 95 0.21 12.68 4.56
N ASP A 96 0.88 13.49 5.39
CA ASP A 96 1.13 14.92 5.11
C ASP A 96 1.98 15.08 3.83
N CYS A 97 2.99 14.22 3.62
CA CYS A 97 3.78 14.20 2.37
C CYS A 97 2.90 13.91 1.15
N LEU A 98 2.03 12.93 1.24
CA LEU A 98 1.10 12.57 0.15
C LEU A 98 0.06 13.68 -0.09
N VAL A 99 -0.49 14.30 0.96
CA VAL A 99 -1.38 15.46 0.85
C VAL A 99 -0.70 16.60 0.10
N GLN A 100 0.55 16.90 0.45
CA GLN A 100 1.31 17.94 -0.23
C GLN A 100 1.56 17.60 -1.71
N GLY A 101 1.90 16.34 -2.01
CA GLY A 101 2.06 15.86 -3.40
C GLY A 101 0.75 15.95 -4.19
N LEU A 102 -0.38 15.57 -3.58
CA LEU A 102 -1.71 15.72 -4.17
C LEU A 102 -2.12 17.17 -4.37
N ALA A 103 -1.71 18.07 -3.48
CA ALA A 103 -1.96 19.51 -3.64
C ALA A 103 -1.27 20.08 -4.89
N TYR A 104 -0.09 19.57 -5.26
CA TYR A 104 0.57 19.94 -6.53
C TYR A 104 -0.17 19.46 -7.77
N LEU A 105 -1.01 18.42 -7.63
CA LEU A 105 -1.94 17.97 -8.67
C LEU A 105 -3.26 18.77 -8.69
N GLY A 106 -3.43 19.75 -7.80
CA GLY A 106 -4.68 20.47 -7.60
C GLY A 106 -5.74 19.68 -6.82
N VAL A 107 -5.37 18.54 -6.23
CA VAL A 107 -6.28 17.68 -5.47
C VAL A 107 -6.27 18.07 -4.00
N LYS A 108 -7.42 18.52 -3.48
CA LYS A 108 -7.61 18.84 -2.06
C LYS A 108 -7.91 17.58 -1.26
N ALA A 109 -6.87 16.93 -0.76
CA ALA A 109 -7.00 15.77 0.11
C ALA A 109 -6.93 16.18 1.59
N ASN A 110 -7.67 15.47 2.44
CA ASN A 110 -7.70 15.65 3.88
C ASN A 110 -7.40 14.33 4.59
N LEU A 111 -6.85 14.40 5.80
CA LEU A 111 -6.70 13.24 6.65
C LEU A 111 -8.05 12.88 7.29
N ALA A 112 -8.38 11.58 7.26
CA ALA A 112 -9.53 11.08 8.00
C ALA A 112 -9.29 11.30 9.50
N GLU A 113 -10.20 12.01 10.16
CA GLU A 113 -10.27 12.04 11.61
C GLU A 113 -10.69 10.65 12.13
N ALA A 114 -10.43 10.37 13.43
CA ALA A 114 -10.82 9.10 14.03
C ALA A 114 -12.34 8.91 13.90
N CYS A 115 -12.76 8.22 12.86
CA CYS A 115 -14.17 7.99 12.60
C CYS A 115 -14.69 6.89 13.55
N ARG A 116 -15.69 7.21 14.35
CA ARG A 116 -16.57 6.23 15.00
C ARG A 116 -17.54 5.65 13.95
N ALA A 117 -17.00 5.14 12.84
CA ALA A 117 -17.82 4.50 11.83
C ALA A 117 -18.52 3.29 12.45
N LYS A 118 -19.84 3.24 12.34
CA LYS A 118 -20.61 2.02 12.58
C LYS A 118 -19.95 0.92 11.74
N LYS A 119 -19.55 -0.17 12.38
CA LYS A 119 -18.94 -1.33 11.72
C LYS A 119 -19.95 -1.94 10.78
N ASP A 120 -19.94 -1.51 9.52
CA ASP A 120 -20.70 -2.19 8.48
C ASP A 120 -20.09 -3.58 8.29
N MET A 121 -20.86 -4.62 8.64
CA MET A 121 -20.35 -6.01 8.70
C MET A 121 -20.06 -6.58 7.31
N ASP A 122 -20.73 -6.08 6.27
CA ASP A 122 -20.79 -6.72 4.96
C ASP A 122 -19.56 -6.44 4.04
N LEU A 123 -18.90 -5.29 4.22
CA LEU A 123 -17.70 -4.94 3.43
C LEU A 123 -16.39 -5.08 4.21
N ARG A 124 -16.33 -5.96 5.22
CA ARG A 124 -15.15 -6.09 6.09
C ARG A 124 -13.87 -6.53 5.36
N SER A 125 -14.00 -7.22 4.25
CA SER A 125 -12.86 -7.73 3.47
C SER A 125 -12.20 -6.68 2.59
N CYS A 126 -12.90 -5.60 2.19
CA CYS A 126 -12.38 -4.58 1.30
C CYS A 126 -11.71 -3.42 2.07
N CYS A 127 -10.46 -3.11 1.74
CA CYS A 127 -9.68 -2.06 2.41
C CYS A 127 -10.24 -0.65 2.18
N PHE A 128 -10.93 -0.42 1.07
CA PHE A 128 -11.46 0.90 0.72
C PHE A 128 -12.84 1.21 1.28
N SER A 129 -13.51 0.24 1.93
CA SER A 129 -14.89 0.42 2.38
C SER A 129 -15.09 1.30 3.63
N VAL A 130 -14.07 1.40 4.49
CA VAL A 130 -14.15 2.21 5.73
C VAL A 130 -12.82 2.93 5.96
N PRO A 131 -12.81 4.27 6.09
CA PRO A 131 -11.60 5.02 6.40
C PRO A 131 -11.10 4.69 7.81
N SER A 132 -9.80 4.46 7.94
CA SER A 132 -9.08 4.42 9.21
C SER A 132 -8.49 5.80 9.52
N ARG A 133 -8.07 6.02 10.77
CA ARG A 133 -7.41 7.27 11.16
C ARG A 133 -6.16 7.52 10.30
N ASN A 134 -5.97 8.77 9.86
CA ASN A 134 -4.88 9.22 8.99
C ASN A 134 -4.89 8.65 7.55
N GLU A 135 -6.00 8.09 7.08
CA GLU A 135 -6.17 7.77 5.67
C GLU A 135 -6.57 9.02 4.87
N LEU A 136 -6.24 9.03 3.58
CA LEU A 136 -6.45 10.17 2.71
C LEU A 136 -7.84 10.15 2.09
N LEU A 137 -8.56 11.25 2.25
CA LEU A 137 -9.90 11.45 1.70
C LEU A 137 -9.92 12.65 0.73
N VAL A 138 -10.69 12.53 -0.34
CA VAL A 138 -11.06 13.62 -1.23
C VAL A 138 -12.59 13.67 -1.28
N ALA A 139 -13.17 14.80 -0.91
CA ALA A 139 -14.64 14.97 -0.79
C ALA A 139 -15.30 13.84 0.03
N GLY A 140 -14.67 13.41 1.12
CA GLY A 140 -15.16 12.35 2.01
C GLY A 140 -14.95 10.92 1.48
N ARG A 141 -14.44 10.74 0.26
CA ARG A 141 -14.14 9.43 -0.36
C ARG A 141 -12.67 9.09 -0.23
N LYS A 142 -12.35 7.84 0.05
CA LYS A 142 -10.98 7.37 0.25
C LYS A 142 -10.23 7.28 -1.07
N ILE A 143 -9.09 7.99 -1.17
CA ILE A 143 -8.22 7.99 -2.35
C ILE A 143 -6.96 7.13 -2.16
N CYS A 144 -6.57 6.90 -0.91
CA CYS A 144 -5.38 6.12 -0.58
C CYS A 144 -5.63 5.21 0.62
N GLY A 145 -5.24 3.96 0.52
CA GLY A 145 -5.22 2.99 1.61
C GLY A 145 -3.79 2.60 1.97
N SER A 146 -3.46 2.64 3.26
CA SER A 146 -2.10 2.39 3.74
C SER A 146 -2.05 1.30 4.80
N ALA A 147 -0.90 0.63 4.90
CA ALA A 147 -0.61 -0.37 5.93
C ALA A 147 0.86 -0.30 6.33
N GLN A 148 1.15 -0.52 7.62
CA GLN A 148 2.50 -0.45 8.16
C GLN A 148 2.88 -1.75 8.85
N LYS A 149 4.15 -2.14 8.71
CA LYS A 149 4.84 -3.12 9.56
C LYS A 149 5.96 -2.42 10.28
N ARG A 150 6.00 -2.59 11.62
CA ARG A 150 7.07 -2.07 12.46
C ARG A 150 7.77 -3.21 13.20
N THR A 151 9.06 -3.06 13.39
CA THR A 151 9.93 -3.93 14.20
C THR A 151 10.82 -3.06 15.08
N ASN A 152 11.61 -3.67 15.96
CA ASN A 152 12.60 -2.91 16.77
C ASN A 152 13.69 -2.25 15.91
N GLY A 153 13.87 -2.67 14.66
CA GLY A 153 14.90 -2.13 13.75
C GLY A 153 14.39 -1.03 12.80
N GLY A 154 13.08 -0.82 12.68
CA GLY A 154 12.53 0.15 11.75
C GLY A 154 11.11 -0.18 11.30
N PHE A 155 10.66 0.49 10.23
CA PHE A 155 9.33 0.27 9.68
C PHE A 155 9.33 0.20 8.15
N LEU A 156 8.31 -0.47 7.63
CA LEU A 156 7.85 -0.42 6.24
C LEU A 156 6.39 0.04 6.26
N GLN A 157 6.09 1.15 5.62
CA GLN A 157 4.72 1.57 5.31
C GLN A 157 4.55 1.63 3.80
N HIS A 158 3.47 1.06 3.31
CA HIS A 158 3.09 1.17 1.92
C HIS A 158 1.60 1.46 1.78
N GLY A 159 1.21 1.97 0.64
CA GLY A 159 -0.19 2.26 0.34
C GLY A 159 -0.44 2.35 -1.15
N SER A 160 -1.71 2.20 -1.50
CA SER A 160 -2.23 2.25 -2.85
C SER A 160 -2.96 3.59 -3.05
N LEU A 161 -2.50 4.38 -4.01
CA LEU A 161 -3.09 5.65 -4.44
C LEU A 161 -3.73 5.41 -5.80
N LEU A 162 -5.05 5.47 -5.87
CA LEU A 162 -5.81 5.07 -7.04
C LEU A 162 -5.72 6.12 -8.15
N LEU A 163 -5.34 5.70 -9.36
CA LEU A 163 -5.42 6.51 -10.58
C LEU A 163 -6.82 6.42 -11.19
N THR A 164 -7.33 5.21 -11.34
CA THR A 164 -8.72 4.88 -11.65
C THR A 164 -9.20 3.75 -10.74
N PHE A 165 -10.50 3.50 -10.67
CA PHE A 165 -11.01 2.40 -9.86
C PHE A 165 -12.20 1.69 -10.50
N ASP A 166 -11.96 0.47 -10.98
CA ASP A 166 -13.01 -0.41 -11.49
C ASP A 166 -13.67 -1.18 -10.33
N THR A 167 -14.77 -0.64 -9.83
CA THR A 167 -15.51 -1.19 -8.71
C THR A 167 -16.03 -2.60 -8.97
N VAL A 168 -16.42 -2.89 -10.23
CA VAL A 168 -16.97 -4.21 -10.62
C VAL A 168 -15.87 -5.25 -10.55
N LYS A 169 -14.73 -5.00 -11.17
CA LYS A 169 -13.58 -5.90 -11.10
C LYS A 169 -13.09 -6.09 -9.67
N ALA A 170 -12.96 -5.01 -8.90
CA ALA A 170 -12.51 -5.09 -7.51
C ALA A 170 -13.42 -6.00 -6.67
N LEU A 171 -14.75 -5.83 -6.75
CA LEU A 171 -15.69 -6.65 -6.01
C LEU A 171 -15.76 -8.08 -6.51
N SER A 172 -15.60 -8.32 -7.81
CA SER A 172 -15.65 -9.69 -8.35
C SER A 172 -14.53 -10.58 -7.80
N VAL A 173 -13.40 -10.00 -7.41
CA VAL A 173 -12.22 -10.73 -6.87
C VAL A 173 -12.09 -10.65 -5.36
N ILE A 174 -12.55 -9.55 -4.69
CA ILE A 174 -12.36 -9.36 -3.25
C ILE A 174 -13.48 -9.99 -2.42
N LEU A 175 -14.70 -10.02 -2.91
CA LEU A 175 -15.82 -10.61 -2.19
C LEU A 175 -16.32 -11.85 -2.93
N PRO A 176 -16.40 -13.02 -2.26
CA PRO A 176 -16.97 -14.23 -2.84
C PRO A 176 -18.42 -14.03 -3.34
N PHE A 177 -19.15 -13.15 -2.67
CA PHE A 177 -20.53 -12.80 -3.00
C PHE A 177 -20.72 -11.29 -2.96
N SER A 178 -20.83 -10.64 -4.13
CA SER A 178 -21.09 -9.21 -4.26
C SER A 178 -22.55 -8.96 -4.65
N THR A 179 -23.13 -7.90 -4.11
CA THR A 179 -24.50 -7.43 -4.43
C THR A 179 -24.43 -6.05 -5.08
N SER A 180 -25.53 -5.63 -5.70
CA SER A 180 -25.67 -4.26 -6.23
C SER A 180 -25.50 -3.19 -5.15
N GLU A 181 -25.89 -3.49 -3.92
CA GLU A 181 -25.70 -2.61 -2.76
C GLU A 181 -24.22 -2.45 -2.41
N HIS A 182 -23.43 -3.55 -2.43
CA HIS A 182 -21.98 -3.50 -2.23
C HIS A 182 -21.29 -2.64 -3.30
N LEU A 183 -21.72 -2.75 -4.57
CA LEU A 183 -21.22 -1.91 -5.67
C LEU A 183 -21.47 -0.43 -5.40
N ALA A 184 -22.70 -0.06 -5.04
CA ALA A 184 -23.07 1.31 -4.76
C ALA A 184 -22.29 1.88 -3.55
N LYS A 185 -22.20 1.13 -2.46
CA LYS A 185 -21.45 1.50 -1.25
C LYS A 185 -19.96 1.73 -1.58
N LEU A 186 -19.33 0.80 -2.31
CA LEU A 186 -17.92 0.91 -2.63
C LEU A 186 -17.65 2.09 -3.58
N ARG A 187 -18.48 2.28 -4.60
CA ARG A 187 -18.37 3.42 -5.53
C ARG A 187 -18.46 4.76 -4.80
N ASN A 188 -19.33 4.87 -3.80
CA ASN A 188 -19.51 6.08 -3.02
C ASN A 188 -18.43 6.30 -1.95
N SER A 189 -17.66 5.27 -1.61
CA SER A 189 -16.60 5.35 -0.59
C SER A 189 -15.20 5.58 -1.15
N VAL A 190 -15.01 5.43 -2.47
CA VAL A 190 -13.70 5.48 -3.13
C VAL A 190 -13.62 6.68 -4.08
N ALA A 191 -12.46 7.33 -4.13
CA ALA A 191 -12.08 8.32 -5.12
C ALA A 191 -10.81 7.88 -5.85
N ALA A 192 -10.65 8.31 -7.09
CA ALA A 192 -9.44 8.11 -7.87
C ALA A 192 -8.90 9.46 -8.39
N ILE A 193 -7.58 9.54 -8.62
CA ILE A 193 -6.93 10.78 -9.05
C ILE A 193 -7.55 11.30 -10.35
N ASN A 194 -7.72 10.44 -11.35
CA ASN A 194 -8.26 10.82 -12.66
C ASN A 194 -9.74 11.27 -12.64
N GLU A 195 -10.45 11.03 -11.52
CA GLU A 195 -11.80 11.56 -11.33
C GLU A 195 -11.80 13.00 -10.79
N VAL A 196 -10.69 13.46 -10.20
CA VAL A 196 -10.65 14.71 -9.43
C VAL A 196 -9.66 15.75 -9.97
N ILE A 197 -8.76 15.37 -10.88
CA ILE A 197 -7.88 16.30 -11.60
C ILE A 197 -8.55 16.82 -12.86
N ALA A 198 -8.28 18.08 -13.21
CA ALA A 198 -8.87 18.71 -14.39
C ALA A 198 -8.36 18.12 -15.72
N ASN A 199 -7.08 17.76 -15.77
CA ASN A 199 -6.44 17.19 -16.95
C ASN A 199 -5.71 15.90 -16.55
N PRO A 200 -5.87 14.79 -17.30
CA PRO A 200 -5.10 13.59 -17.07
C PRO A 200 -3.60 13.86 -17.18
N LEU A 201 -2.82 13.27 -16.28
CA LEU A 201 -1.37 13.35 -16.24
C LEU A 201 -0.77 11.95 -16.41
N GLU A 202 0.43 11.91 -16.97
CA GLU A 202 1.20 10.69 -17.03
C GLU A 202 1.56 10.22 -15.61
N THR A 203 1.57 8.91 -15.38
CA THR A 203 1.92 8.31 -14.08
C THR A 203 3.26 8.81 -13.55
N LYS A 204 4.24 9.02 -14.46
CA LYS A 204 5.57 9.55 -14.10
C LYS A 204 5.50 10.97 -13.55
N GLU A 205 4.66 11.83 -14.12
CA GLU A 205 4.46 13.20 -13.65
C GLU A 205 3.83 13.20 -12.27
N ILE A 206 2.81 12.36 -12.04
CA ILE A 206 2.18 12.20 -10.74
C ILE A 206 3.22 11.73 -9.70
N CYS A 207 4.04 10.72 -10.03
CA CYS A 207 5.13 10.27 -9.15
C CYS A 207 6.13 11.38 -8.81
N ASN A 208 6.48 12.25 -9.77
CA ASN A 208 7.39 13.38 -9.54
C ASN A 208 6.78 14.42 -8.58
N LEU A 209 5.49 14.71 -8.71
CA LEU A 209 4.80 15.63 -7.81
C LEU A 209 4.63 15.02 -6.40
N LEU A 210 4.37 13.72 -6.30
CA LEU A 210 4.39 13.02 -5.01
C LEU A 210 5.80 13.06 -4.39
N LYS A 211 6.85 12.77 -5.15
CA LYS A 211 8.25 12.88 -4.69
C LYS A 211 8.56 14.26 -4.16
N LYS A 212 8.13 15.32 -4.88
CA LYS A 212 8.26 16.70 -4.43
C LYS A 212 7.54 16.94 -3.10
N GLY A 213 6.32 16.42 -2.92
CA GLY A 213 5.59 16.50 -1.66
C GLY A 213 6.35 15.90 -0.48
N PHE A 214 7.01 14.75 -0.68
CA PHE A 214 7.89 14.16 0.33
C PHE A 214 9.11 15.02 0.62
N ALA A 215 9.79 15.55 -0.41
CA ALA A 215 10.96 16.40 -0.23
C ALA A 215 10.64 17.65 0.59
N ASP A 216 9.55 18.33 0.26
CA ASP A 216 9.17 19.60 0.88
C ASP A 216 8.72 19.41 2.34
N VAL A 217 7.89 18.38 2.61
CA VAL A 217 7.38 18.13 3.98
C VAL A 217 8.48 17.61 4.91
N LEU A 218 9.37 16.76 4.41
CA LEU A 218 10.46 16.22 5.20
C LEU A 218 11.67 17.17 5.29
N GLY A 219 11.72 18.21 4.44
CA GLY A 219 12.85 19.13 4.36
C GLY A 219 14.14 18.45 3.90
N VAL A 220 14.05 17.50 2.96
CA VAL A 220 15.19 16.70 2.48
C VAL A 220 15.33 16.74 0.97
N GLU A 221 16.54 16.54 0.49
CA GLU A 221 16.78 16.21 -0.91
C GLU A 221 16.54 14.70 -1.14
N ILE A 222 15.80 14.36 -2.20
CA ILE A 222 15.54 12.99 -2.61
C ILE A 222 16.37 12.66 -3.84
N VAL A 223 17.33 11.76 -3.67
CA VAL A 223 18.21 11.27 -4.73
C VAL A 223 17.67 9.94 -5.26
N GLU A 224 17.65 9.79 -6.59
CA GLU A 224 17.28 8.53 -7.23
C GLU A 224 18.50 7.62 -7.32
N GLU A 225 18.39 6.45 -6.72
CA GLU A 225 19.45 5.45 -6.69
C GLU A 225 18.91 4.07 -7.10
N PRO A 226 19.71 3.25 -7.81
CA PRO A 226 19.35 1.86 -8.07
C PRO A 226 19.40 1.04 -6.76
N LEU A 227 18.80 -0.15 -6.80
CA LEU A 227 18.95 -1.11 -5.70
C LEU A 227 20.41 -1.49 -5.52
N THR A 228 20.85 -1.57 -4.27
CA THR A 228 22.20 -2.05 -3.93
C THR A 228 22.34 -3.55 -4.25
N SER A 229 23.59 -4.03 -4.37
CA SER A 229 23.87 -5.45 -4.62
C SER A 229 23.27 -6.38 -3.56
N GLY A 230 23.25 -5.94 -2.28
CA GLY A 230 22.61 -6.67 -1.18
C GLY A 230 21.09 -6.75 -1.35
N GLU A 231 20.45 -5.66 -1.70
CA GLU A 231 19.00 -5.62 -1.97
C GLU A 231 18.62 -6.46 -3.19
N ILE A 232 19.43 -6.43 -4.27
CA ILE A 232 19.21 -7.26 -5.45
C ILE A 232 19.31 -8.75 -5.08
N THR A 233 20.36 -9.15 -4.37
CA THR A 233 20.55 -10.52 -3.93
C THR A 233 19.39 -11.01 -3.07
N LEU A 234 18.99 -10.19 -2.10
CA LEU A 234 17.89 -10.53 -1.20
C LEU A 234 16.54 -10.53 -1.93
N LYS A 235 16.29 -9.58 -2.83
CA LYS A 235 15.11 -9.56 -3.71
C LYS A 235 14.98 -10.87 -4.48
N ASN A 236 16.06 -11.34 -5.14
CA ASN A 236 16.04 -12.56 -5.93
C ASN A 236 15.69 -13.80 -5.08
N ASN A 237 16.20 -13.87 -3.84
CA ASN A 237 15.83 -14.92 -2.90
C ASN A 237 14.37 -14.82 -2.42
N LEU A 238 13.86 -13.60 -2.23
CA LEU A 238 12.50 -13.34 -1.79
C LEU A 238 11.46 -13.55 -2.89
N MET A 239 11.82 -13.45 -4.17
CA MET A 239 10.90 -13.73 -5.27
C MET A 239 10.28 -15.12 -5.11
N LYS A 240 11.07 -16.15 -4.83
CA LYS A 240 10.60 -17.52 -4.58
C LYS A 240 9.54 -17.61 -3.48
N LYS A 241 9.66 -16.77 -2.45
CA LYS A 241 8.64 -16.67 -1.38
C LYS A 241 7.33 -16.10 -1.91
N TYR A 242 7.40 -15.00 -2.67
CA TYR A 242 6.19 -14.30 -3.16
C TYR A 242 5.52 -15.02 -4.33
N GLU A 243 6.22 -15.94 -5.00
CA GLU A 243 5.67 -16.86 -6.01
C GLU A 243 5.07 -18.13 -5.36
N ASP A 244 5.41 -18.43 -4.10
CA ASP A 244 4.97 -19.65 -3.41
C ASP A 244 3.53 -19.53 -2.88
N LEU A 245 2.65 -20.40 -3.36
CA LEU A 245 1.26 -20.51 -2.89
C LEU A 245 1.18 -20.80 -1.38
N ARG A 246 2.15 -21.52 -0.81
CA ARG A 246 2.20 -21.78 0.64
C ARG A 246 2.36 -20.49 1.44
N TRP A 247 3.11 -19.50 0.94
CA TRP A 247 3.16 -18.18 1.55
C TRP A 247 1.87 -17.40 1.31
N ASN A 248 1.45 -17.31 0.05
CA ASN A 248 0.34 -16.45 -0.34
C ASN A 248 -1.00 -16.94 0.19
N ILE A 249 -1.28 -18.26 0.13
CA ILE A 249 -2.56 -18.83 0.50
C ILE A 249 -2.56 -19.40 1.92
N GLU A 250 -1.55 -20.19 2.30
CA GLU A 250 -1.54 -20.93 3.56
C GLU A 250 -0.84 -20.20 4.70
N ARG A 251 -0.19 -19.08 4.43
CA ARG A 251 0.61 -18.32 5.40
C ARG A 251 1.72 -19.15 6.06
N LYS A 252 2.21 -20.18 5.42
CA LYS A 252 3.35 -20.94 5.94
C LYS A 252 4.61 -20.08 5.85
N LYS A 253 5.35 -19.98 6.96
CA LYS A 253 6.58 -19.20 7.00
C LYS A 253 7.58 -19.78 5.98
N HIS A 254 7.94 -18.99 4.99
CA HIS A 254 9.07 -19.31 4.11
C HIS A 254 10.36 -19.20 4.93
N LEU A 255 11.25 -20.19 4.85
CA LEU A 255 12.44 -20.34 5.69
C LEU A 255 13.59 -19.36 5.38
N ILE A 256 13.29 -18.10 5.06
CA ILE A 256 14.30 -17.03 5.12
C ILE A 256 14.08 -16.28 6.43
N PRO A 257 14.75 -16.67 7.53
CA PRO A 257 14.54 -16.01 8.82
C PRO A 257 15.02 -14.56 8.75
N PHE A 258 14.28 -13.67 9.41
CA PHE A 258 14.88 -12.41 9.86
C PHE A 258 16.01 -12.81 10.82
N ARG A 259 17.26 -12.73 10.38
CA ARG A 259 18.39 -12.88 11.31
C ARG A 259 18.42 -11.65 12.21
N ASN A 260 17.72 -11.75 13.34
CA ASN A 260 18.06 -10.91 14.48
C ASN A 260 19.43 -11.41 14.98
N ARG A 261 20.51 -10.66 14.72
CA ARG A 261 21.67 -10.76 15.60
C ARG A 261 21.26 -10.11 16.91
N ARG A 262 21.40 -10.90 17.98
CA ARG A 262 21.30 -10.42 19.38
C ARG A 262 22.36 -9.37 19.64
#